data_91fcda3092559704d21b53f0bdef4dab
#
_entry.id   91fcda3092559704d21b53f0bdef4dab
#
_cell.length_a   1.000
_cell.length_b   1.000
_cell.length_c   1.000
_cell.angle_alpha   90.00
_cell.angle_beta   90.00
_cell.angle_gamma   90.00
#
_symmetry.space_group_name_H-M   'P 1'
#
loop_
_entity.id
_entity.type
_entity.pdbx_description
1 polymer ?
#
loop_
_entity_poly.entity_id
_entity_poly.type
_entity_poly.pdbx_seq_one_letter_code
_entity_poly.pdbx_strand_id
1 'polypeptide(L)'
;MAYVYNKAGEESKVWQKELYDSLIKHTGLKGNRAEPLASANLQECRETAMPAVLLELGFMDSKTDTPVILTEKYADACAAAIVEVLVKKGKLTPKPTKNEGKLYRVQAGAFKDRANAEGLVSRLKAKGFEAIIVEEN
;
A
#
# COMPACT_ATOMS: atom_id res chain seq x y z
N MET A 1 -3.40 8.87 -16.78
CA MET A 1 -4.70 8.80 -17.49
C MET A 1 -5.56 7.68 -16.92
N ALA A 2 -6.87 7.76 -17.09
CA ALA A 2 -7.78 6.68 -16.70
C ALA A 2 -8.67 6.31 -17.89
N TYR A 3 -8.84 5.02 -18.13
CA TYR A 3 -9.63 4.49 -19.25
C TYR A 3 -10.78 3.62 -18.76
N VAL A 4 -11.89 3.70 -19.47
CA VAL A 4 -12.99 2.74 -19.38
C VAL A 4 -13.28 2.14 -20.78
N TYR A 5 -14.07 1.07 -20.82
CA TYR A 5 -14.52 0.53 -22.10
C TYR A 5 -15.43 1.52 -22.84
N ASN A 6 -15.39 1.54 -24.20
CA ASN A 6 -16.19 2.46 -25.02
C ASN A 6 -17.70 2.40 -24.75
N LYS A 7 -18.19 1.24 -24.31
CA LYS A 7 -19.59 1.03 -23.94
C LYS A 7 -19.80 0.86 -22.45
N ALA A 8 -18.85 1.41 -21.64
CA ALA A 8 -18.95 1.32 -20.19
C ALA A 8 -20.18 2.07 -19.67
N GLY A 9 -20.86 1.47 -18.68
CA GLY A 9 -21.95 2.10 -17.95
C GLY A 9 -21.49 3.29 -17.11
N GLU A 10 -22.44 4.06 -16.63
CA GLU A 10 -22.17 5.26 -15.82
C GLU A 10 -21.37 4.96 -14.55
N GLU A 11 -21.57 3.79 -13.96
CA GLU A 11 -20.85 3.39 -12.76
C GLU A 11 -19.33 3.34 -13.01
N SER A 12 -18.88 2.72 -14.11
CA SER A 12 -17.45 2.70 -14.47
C SER A 12 -16.87 4.11 -14.68
N LYS A 13 -17.64 5.02 -15.27
CA LYS A 13 -17.21 6.41 -15.47
C LYS A 13 -17.09 7.18 -14.15
N VAL A 14 -17.97 6.93 -13.21
CA VAL A 14 -17.89 7.51 -11.86
C VAL A 14 -16.64 6.99 -11.14
N TRP A 15 -16.36 5.68 -11.19
CA TRP A 15 -15.13 5.11 -10.66
C TRP A 15 -13.88 5.70 -11.33
N GLN A 16 -13.90 5.85 -12.66
CA GLN A 16 -12.83 6.44 -13.45
C GLN A 16 -12.47 7.84 -12.94
N LYS A 17 -13.48 8.69 -12.80
CA LYS A 17 -13.30 10.06 -12.34
C LYS A 17 -12.74 10.12 -10.91
N GLU A 18 -13.33 9.41 -9.97
CA GLU A 18 -12.89 9.45 -8.57
C GLU A 18 -11.48 8.90 -8.39
N LEU A 19 -11.12 7.81 -9.08
CA LEU A 19 -9.76 7.27 -9.06
C LEU A 19 -8.75 8.26 -9.64
N TYR A 20 -9.08 8.89 -10.76
CA TYR A 20 -8.21 9.89 -11.37
C TYR A 20 -8.00 11.09 -10.45
N ASP A 21 -9.07 11.66 -9.90
CA ASP A 21 -9.00 12.82 -9.02
C ASP A 21 -8.19 12.52 -7.75
N SER A 22 -8.38 11.34 -7.16
CA SER A 22 -7.61 10.89 -6.00
C SER A 22 -6.12 10.73 -6.32
N LEU A 23 -5.78 10.14 -7.48
CA LEU A 23 -4.39 9.98 -7.92
C LEU A 23 -3.70 11.35 -8.09
N ILE A 24 -4.35 12.32 -8.76
CA ILE A 24 -3.79 13.67 -8.91
C ILE A 24 -3.56 14.34 -7.55
N LYS A 25 -4.53 14.21 -6.64
CA LYS A 25 -4.45 14.76 -5.27
C LYS A 25 -3.26 14.18 -4.48
N HIS A 26 -3.06 12.88 -4.53
CA HIS A 26 -2.04 12.18 -3.74
C HIS A 26 -0.63 12.27 -4.34
N THR A 27 -0.53 12.18 -5.66
CA THR A 27 0.78 12.17 -6.34
C THR A 27 1.31 13.56 -6.64
N GLY A 28 0.44 14.57 -6.74
CA GLY A 28 0.80 15.91 -7.18
C GLY A 28 1.19 16.01 -8.65
N LEU A 29 1.18 14.91 -9.40
CA LEU A 29 1.43 14.91 -10.84
C LEU A 29 0.20 15.43 -11.56
N LYS A 30 0.41 16.47 -12.38
CA LYS A 30 -0.62 16.98 -13.27
C LYS A 30 -0.55 16.20 -14.57
N GLY A 31 -1.66 15.58 -14.95
CA GLY A 31 -1.75 14.99 -16.29
C GLY A 31 -1.53 16.02 -17.38
N ASN A 32 -0.80 15.66 -18.42
CA ASN A 32 -0.50 16.54 -19.57
C ASN A 32 -1.50 16.38 -20.71
N ARG A 33 -2.57 15.62 -20.51
CA ARG A 33 -3.62 15.40 -21.51
C ARG A 33 -4.80 16.33 -21.26
N ALA A 34 -5.31 16.95 -22.35
CA ALA A 34 -6.54 17.74 -22.29
C ALA A 34 -7.74 16.87 -21.86
N GLU A 35 -7.75 15.61 -22.30
CA GLU A 35 -8.78 14.62 -22.00
C GLU A 35 -8.14 13.45 -21.21
N PRO A 36 -7.98 13.58 -19.88
CA PRO A 36 -7.33 12.55 -19.08
C PRO A 36 -8.25 11.36 -18.76
N LEU A 37 -9.57 11.54 -18.90
CA LEU A 37 -10.59 10.51 -18.75
C LEU A 37 -11.02 10.05 -20.14
N ALA A 38 -10.53 8.89 -20.55
CA ALA A 38 -10.72 8.39 -21.92
C ALA A 38 -11.51 7.07 -21.93
N SER A 39 -11.94 6.69 -23.11
CA SER A 39 -12.52 5.36 -23.36
C SER A 39 -11.80 4.68 -24.50
N ALA A 40 -11.64 3.36 -24.41
CA ALA A 40 -10.99 2.55 -25.43
C ALA A 40 -11.54 1.11 -25.42
N ASN A 41 -11.29 0.38 -26.50
CA ASN A 41 -11.65 -1.05 -26.57
C ASN A 41 -10.57 -1.92 -25.94
N LEU A 42 -10.37 -1.76 -24.63
CA LEU A 42 -9.40 -2.50 -23.85
C LEU A 42 -10.02 -3.79 -23.34
N GLN A 43 -9.31 -4.90 -23.48
CA GLN A 43 -9.81 -6.23 -23.14
C GLN A 43 -10.17 -6.31 -21.65
N GLU A 44 -9.29 -5.83 -20.78
CA GLU A 44 -9.47 -5.85 -19.32
C GLU A 44 -10.76 -5.12 -18.86
N CYS A 45 -11.10 -4.04 -19.55
CA CYS A 45 -12.30 -3.27 -19.25
C CYS A 45 -13.56 -3.80 -19.95
N ARG A 46 -13.38 -4.57 -21.05
CA ARG A 46 -14.48 -5.09 -21.84
C ARG A 46 -15.00 -6.44 -21.34
N GLU A 47 -14.08 -7.34 -20.95
CA GLU A 47 -14.39 -8.74 -20.63
C GLU A 47 -14.80 -8.95 -19.17
N THR A 48 -15.15 -7.89 -18.45
CA THR A 48 -15.62 -7.97 -17.06
C THR A 48 -17.07 -7.55 -16.93
N ALA A 49 -17.81 -8.22 -16.03
CA ALA A 49 -19.19 -7.86 -15.68
C ALA A 49 -19.26 -6.79 -14.56
N MET A 50 -18.11 -6.41 -14.00
CA MET A 50 -18.02 -5.40 -12.94
C MET A 50 -17.60 -4.06 -13.53
N PRO A 51 -17.80 -2.93 -12.81
CA PRO A 51 -17.16 -1.67 -13.14
C PRO A 51 -15.66 -1.86 -13.26
N ALA A 52 -15.09 -1.44 -14.38
CA ALA A 52 -13.66 -1.61 -14.66
C ALA A 52 -13.04 -0.30 -15.14
N VAL A 53 -11.85 0.00 -14.61
CA VAL A 53 -11.05 1.17 -14.96
C VAL A 53 -9.60 0.75 -15.11
N LEU A 54 -8.96 1.12 -16.21
CA LEU A 54 -7.54 0.98 -16.40
C LEU A 54 -6.86 2.32 -16.08
N LEU A 55 -5.86 2.27 -15.21
CA LEU A 55 -5.11 3.46 -14.78
C LEU A 55 -3.70 3.43 -15.38
N GLU A 56 -3.34 4.47 -16.11
CA GLU A 56 -1.96 4.72 -16.52
C GLU A 56 -1.33 5.72 -15.57
N LEU A 57 -0.43 5.23 -14.73
CA LEU A 57 0.14 5.99 -13.63
C LEU A 57 1.31 6.89 -14.03
N GLY A 58 1.88 6.70 -15.21
CA GLY A 58 2.96 7.52 -15.77
C GLY A 58 3.59 6.84 -16.98
N PHE A 59 4.47 7.55 -17.66
CA PHE A 59 5.10 7.10 -18.90
C PHE A 59 6.61 6.98 -18.74
N MET A 60 7.16 5.82 -19.06
CA MET A 60 8.58 5.50 -18.91
C MET A 60 9.49 6.28 -19.87
N ASP A 61 8.96 6.77 -20.99
CA ASP A 61 9.64 7.60 -21.96
C ASP A 61 9.50 9.12 -21.68
N SER A 62 8.74 9.48 -20.67
CA SER A 62 8.57 10.86 -20.24
C SER A 62 9.73 11.32 -19.34
N LYS A 63 10.44 12.36 -19.76
CA LYS A 63 11.54 12.95 -18.97
C LYS A 63 11.07 13.54 -17.63
N THR A 64 9.80 13.91 -17.53
CA THR A 64 9.18 14.44 -16.31
C THR A 64 8.63 13.35 -15.39
N ASP A 65 8.09 12.27 -15.96
CA ASP A 65 7.47 11.22 -15.16
C ASP A 65 8.52 10.24 -14.62
N THR A 66 9.48 9.82 -15.46
CA THR A 66 10.45 8.78 -15.11
C THR A 66 11.18 9.02 -13.77
N PRO A 67 11.69 10.23 -13.46
CA PRO A 67 12.33 10.46 -12.16
C PRO A 67 11.41 10.30 -10.95
N VAL A 68 10.11 10.38 -11.16
CA VAL A 68 9.09 10.33 -10.10
C VAL A 68 8.51 8.94 -9.95
N ILE A 69 8.08 8.32 -11.07
CA ILE A 69 7.36 7.04 -11.06
C ILE A 69 8.21 5.85 -10.58
N LEU A 70 9.54 5.97 -10.61
CA LEU A 70 10.47 4.96 -10.14
C LEU A 70 10.76 5.04 -8.63
N THR A 71 10.09 5.93 -7.89
CA THR A 71 10.30 6.11 -6.46
C THR A 71 9.25 5.36 -5.62
N GLU A 72 9.66 4.79 -4.49
CA GLU A 72 8.74 4.19 -3.51
C GLU A 72 7.68 5.19 -3.05
N LYS A 73 8.08 6.45 -2.81
CA LYS A 73 7.15 7.53 -2.44
C LYS A 73 5.99 7.68 -3.43
N TYR A 74 6.28 7.56 -4.73
CA TYR A 74 5.25 7.63 -5.75
C TYR A 74 4.34 6.40 -5.75
N ALA A 75 4.92 5.21 -5.61
CA ALA A 75 4.17 3.96 -5.49
C ALA A 75 3.23 3.98 -4.29
N ASP A 76 3.71 4.43 -3.13
CA ASP A 76 2.91 4.58 -1.91
C ASP A 76 1.77 5.60 -2.10
N ALA A 77 2.04 6.73 -2.75
CA ALA A 77 1.03 7.74 -3.04
C ALA A 77 -0.07 7.19 -3.98
N CYS A 78 0.30 6.45 -5.02
CA CYS A 78 -0.65 5.79 -5.90
C CYS A 78 -1.49 4.74 -5.16
N ALA A 79 -0.86 3.92 -4.34
CA ALA A 79 -1.54 2.91 -3.53
C ALA A 79 -2.54 3.56 -2.56
N ALA A 80 -2.13 4.61 -1.85
CA ALA A 80 -2.99 5.36 -0.93
C ALA A 80 -4.20 5.98 -1.66
N ALA A 81 -3.98 6.57 -2.84
CA ALA A 81 -5.04 7.15 -3.66
C ALA A 81 -6.08 6.12 -4.08
N ILE A 82 -5.63 4.97 -4.56
CA ILE A 82 -6.52 3.87 -5.00
C ILE A 82 -7.29 3.31 -3.82
N VAL A 83 -6.61 3.04 -2.70
CA VAL A 83 -7.23 2.50 -1.47
C VAL A 83 -8.29 3.47 -0.92
N GLU A 84 -8.03 4.79 -0.90
CA GLU A 84 -9.01 5.79 -0.46
C GLU A 84 -10.34 5.63 -1.21
N VAL A 85 -10.29 5.52 -2.54
CA VAL A 85 -11.48 5.38 -3.37
C VAL A 85 -12.15 4.02 -3.20
N LEU A 86 -11.37 2.93 -3.16
CA LEU A 86 -11.89 1.57 -2.96
C LEU A 86 -12.61 1.44 -1.61
N VAL A 87 -12.03 1.98 -0.55
CA VAL A 87 -12.66 1.96 0.80
C VAL A 87 -13.95 2.76 0.79
N LYS A 88 -13.91 3.98 0.28
CA LYS A 88 -15.05 4.90 0.27
C LYS A 88 -16.21 4.37 -0.58
N LYS A 89 -15.94 4.03 -1.85
CA LYS A 89 -16.99 3.58 -2.80
C LYS A 89 -17.34 2.13 -2.64
N GLY A 90 -16.37 1.27 -2.43
CA GLY A 90 -16.57 -0.16 -2.23
C GLY A 90 -17.17 -0.48 -0.87
N LYS A 91 -17.36 0.52 0.01
CA LYS A 91 -17.81 0.35 1.41
C LYS A 91 -16.99 -0.73 2.13
N LEU A 92 -15.68 -0.79 1.81
CA LEU A 92 -14.79 -1.77 2.40
C LEU A 92 -14.40 -1.33 3.81
N THR A 93 -14.45 -2.26 4.74
CA THR A 93 -13.84 -2.05 6.06
C THR A 93 -12.37 -2.39 5.97
N PRO A 94 -11.46 -1.46 6.27
CA PRO A 94 -10.03 -1.77 6.29
C PRO A 94 -9.77 -2.94 7.22
N LYS A 95 -9.13 -4.00 6.72
CA LYS A 95 -8.68 -5.07 7.59
C LYS A 95 -7.57 -4.51 8.48
N PRO A 96 -7.66 -4.66 9.81
CA PRO A 96 -6.58 -4.22 10.67
C PRO A 96 -5.27 -4.84 10.18
N THR A 97 -4.26 -4.00 10.00
CA THR A 97 -2.93 -4.46 9.63
C THR A 97 -2.45 -5.42 10.71
N LYS A 98 -1.92 -6.57 10.33
CA LYS A 98 -1.48 -7.65 11.23
C LYS A 98 -0.41 -7.24 12.27
N ASN A 99 -0.09 -5.94 12.34
CA ASN A 99 0.91 -5.41 13.27
C ASN A 99 0.33 -4.97 14.63
N GLU A 100 -1.00 -4.90 14.77
CA GLU A 100 -1.60 -4.69 16.08
C GLU A 100 -1.49 -5.98 16.90
N GLY A 101 -0.55 -5.98 17.84
CA GLY A 101 -0.28 -7.10 18.73
C GLY A 101 0.96 -7.93 18.40
N LYS A 102 1.74 -7.60 17.36
CA LYS A 102 3.04 -8.25 17.16
C LYS A 102 4.03 -7.78 18.23
N LEU A 103 4.35 -8.67 19.14
CA LEU A 103 5.48 -8.49 20.03
C LEU A 103 6.74 -9.04 19.33
N TYR A 104 7.77 -8.20 19.24
CA TYR A 104 9.09 -8.63 18.79
C TYR A 104 9.93 -8.96 20.02
N ARG A 105 10.35 -10.23 20.13
CA ARG A 105 11.23 -10.69 21.20
C ARG A 105 12.68 -10.58 20.73
N VAL A 106 13.51 -9.92 21.52
CA VAL A 106 14.95 -9.91 21.33
C VAL A 106 15.55 -10.94 22.29
N GLN A 107 16.21 -11.95 21.76
CA GLN A 107 16.86 -12.99 22.55
C GLN A 107 18.32 -12.58 22.81
N ALA A 108 18.69 -12.45 24.08
CA ALA A 108 20.04 -12.04 24.51
C ALA A 108 20.98 -13.21 24.79
N GLY A 109 20.44 -14.44 24.88
CA GLY A 109 21.21 -15.67 25.09
C GLY A 109 20.32 -16.90 25.27
N ALA A 110 20.88 -18.08 25.10
CA ALA A 110 20.25 -19.39 25.40
C ALA A 110 21.23 -20.22 26.20
N PHE A 111 20.79 -20.80 27.32
CA PHE A 111 21.62 -21.55 28.26
C PHE A 111 20.94 -22.86 28.65
N LYS A 112 21.74 -23.95 28.76
CA LYS A 112 21.25 -25.23 29.30
C LYS A 112 21.14 -25.19 30.82
N ASP A 113 21.97 -24.38 31.47
CA ASP A 113 22.01 -24.24 32.92
C ASP A 113 21.28 -22.92 33.31
N ARG A 114 20.29 -23.06 34.20
CA ARG A 114 19.48 -21.96 34.70
C ARG A 114 20.31 -20.86 35.41
N ALA A 115 21.34 -21.26 36.16
CA ALA A 115 22.20 -20.33 36.89
C ALA A 115 22.92 -19.37 35.93
N ASN A 116 23.32 -19.83 34.73
CA ASN A 116 23.94 -19.01 33.73
C ASN A 116 22.96 -17.99 33.11
N ALA A 117 21.72 -18.39 32.93
CA ALA A 117 20.65 -17.48 32.46
C ALA A 117 20.36 -16.38 33.50
N GLU A 118 20.24 -16.77 34.79
CA GLU A 118 20.06 -15.82 35.91
C GLU A 118 21.21 -14.85 36.06
N GLY A 119 22.45 -15.32 35.84
CA GLY A 119 23.63 -14.48 35.82
C GLY A 119 23.60 -13.42 34.69
N LEU A 120 23.10 -13.78 33.49
CA LEU A 120 22.95 -12.82 32.41
C LEU A 120 21.83 -11.81 32.72
N VAL A 121 20.68 -12.27 33.24
CA VAL A 121 19.58 -11.37 33.64
C VAL A 121 20.04 -10.35 34.67
N SER A 122 20.80 -10.78 35.68
CA SER A 122 21.33 -9.88 36.72
C SER A 122 22.26 -8.80 36.12
N ARG A 123 23.12 -9.17 35.16
CA ARG A 123 23.99 -8.22 34.47
C ARG A 123 23.22 -7.23 33.60
N LEU A 124 22.19 -7.68 32.92
CA LEU A 124 21.33 -6.80 32.11
C LEU A 124 20.58 -5.81 32.98
N LYS A 125 19.99 -6.28 34.10
CA LYS A 125 19.32 -5.40 35.07
C LYS A 125 20.26 -4.36 35.69
N ALA A 126 21.49 -4.75 36.01
CA ALA A 126 22.51 -3.80 36.51
C ALA A 126 22.90 -2.74 35.46
N LYS A 127 22.62 -2.97 34.17
CA LYS A 127 22.81 -2.00 33.08
C LYS A 127 21.54 -1.23 32.71
N GLY A 128 20.44 -1.39 33.47
CA GLY A 128 19.19 -0.67 33.26
C GLY A 128 18.24 -1.31 32.25
N PHE A 129 18.49 -2.55 31.83
CA PHE A 129 17.58 -3.28 30.94
C PHE A 129 16.65 -4.19 31.75
N GLU A 130 15.35 -4.16 31.44
CA GLU A 130 14.45 -5.20 31.91
C GLU A 130 14.69 -6.52 31.17
N ALA A 131 14.88 -7.60 31.92
CA ALA A 131 15.11 -8.92 31.35
C ALA A 131 14.39 -10.00 32.15
N ILE A 132 13.89 -11.01 31.45
CA ILE A 132 13.22 -12.19 32.02
C ILE A 132 13.82 -13.46 31.42
N ILE A 133 13.67 -14.59 32.12
CA ILE A 133 13.96 -15.92 31.60
C ILE A 133 12.66 -16.51 31.05
N VAL A 134 12.72 -17.08 29.85
CA VAL A 134 11.64 -17.87 29.23
C VAL A 134 12.18 -19.29 29.08
N GLU A 135 11.48 -20.25 29.63
CA GLU A 135 11.81 -21.67 29.45
C GLU A 135 11.08 -22.19 28.20
N GLU A 136 11.84 -22.84 27.31
CA GLU A 136 11.30 -23.51 26.12
C GLU A 136 11.45 -25.04 26.36
N ASN A 137 10.34 -25.76 26.20
CA ASN A 137 10.28 -27.22 26.29
C ASN A 137 10.67 -27.87 24.96
#